data_87f871888833f7d6934766a68ee9209d
#
_entry.id   87f871888833f7d6934766a68ee9209d
#
_cell.length_a   1.000
_cell.length_b   1.000
_cell.length_c   1.000
_cell.angle_alpha   90.00
_cell.angle_beta   90.00
_cell.angle_gamma   90.00
#
_symmetry.space_group_name_H-M   'P 1'
#
loop_
_entity.id
_entity.type
_entity.pdbx_description
1 polymer ?
#
loop_
_entity_poly.entity_id
_entity_poly.type
_entity_poly.pdbx_seq_one_letter_code
_entity_poly.pdbx_strand_id
1 'polypeptide(L)'
;MAFGEIPVGVLFSKSGSYAAIGQEGYWGARIAIDEINASGLFDFRFLRVDGDPKGSAENYAVEADRMMREAGCRHIIGTQTSSSRKEVLPVMERGRGLLWYTTPYEGFESHDRVVYTGACPNQGVVPLFRHIVPESGRRAFLLGSNYIWGWETNRIARELLAGCDGEVLGERYVAIGDENIDHLIVEIREKRPDFIFNNLIGESSYAFLRAMKRLAKEDPAFAPNRCPILSCNLTEAELPILGAAAEGLVSTSTYFETLDTPEN
;
A
#
# COMPACT_ATOMS: atom_id res chain seq x y z
N MET A 1 -22.88 -18.02 30.74
CA MET A 1 -23.61 -17.86 29.47
C MET A 1 -22.65 -18.27 28.36
N ALA A 2 -23.09 -19.00 27.36
CA ALA A 2 -22.24 -19.32 26.23
C ALA A 2 -22.06 -18.02 25.41
N PHE A 3 -20.81 -17.61 25.16
CA PHE A 3 -20.52 -16.47 24.28
C PHE A 3 -20.97 -16.79 22.86
N GLY A 4 -21.60 -15.82 22.20
CA GLY A 4 -21.86 -15.91 20.77
C GLY A 4 -20.53 -15.95 20.01
N GLU A 5 -20.36 -16.85 19.05
CA GLU A 5 -19.14 -16.92 18.22
C GLU A 5 -19.40 -16.32 16.85
N ILE A 6 -18.56 -15.36 16.45
CA ILE A 6 -18.68 -14.64 15.16
C ILE A 6 -17.44 -14.94 14.32
N PRO A 7 -17.56 -15.76 13.25
CA PRO A 7 -16.44 -15.98 12.34
C PRO A 7 -16.08 -14.73 11.57
N VAL A 8 -14.80 -14.33 11.60
CA VAL A 8 -14.24 -13.18 10.89
C VAL A 8 -13.06 -13.64 10.03
N GLY A 9 -13.13 -13.39 8.74
CA GLY A 9 -12.04 -13.65 7.83
C GLY A 9 -10.93 -12.59 7.97
N VAL A 10 -9.67 -13.04 8.01
CA VAL A 10 -8.49 -12.16 7.94
C VAL A 10 -7.71 -12.54 6.70
N LEU A 11 -7.79 -11.68 5.68
CA LEU A 11 -7.41 -11.99 4.31
C LEU A 11 -6.32 -11.03 3.80
N PHE A 12 -5.06 -11.37 4.10
CA PHE A 12 -3.88 -10.64 3.67
C PHE A 12 -2.84 -11.60 3.08
N SER A 13 -2.09 -11.16 2.08
CA SER A 13 -0.96 -11.93 1.54
C SER A 13 0.21 -11.88 2.51
N LYS A 14 0.46 -13.01 3.17
CA LYS A 14 1.61 -13.20 4.09
C LYS A 14 2.85 -13.73 3.37
N SER A 15 2.72 -14.03 2.09
CA SER A 15 3.77 -14.45 1.17
C SER A 15 3.53 -13.82 -0.20
N GLY A 16 4.53 -13.90 -1.11
CA GLY A 16 4.49 -13.28 -2.44
C GLY A 16 5.02 -11.85 -2.46
N SER A 17 4.80 -11.16 -3.59
CA SER A 17 5.50 -9.92 -3.98
C SER A 17 5.35 -8.73 -3.03
N TYR A 18 4.37 -8.72 -2.13
CA TYR A 18 4.12 -7.64 -1.16
C TYR A 18 3.79 -8.17 0.23
N ALA A 19 4.46 -9.27 0.59
CA ALA A 19 4.25 -9.97 1.86
C ALA A 19 4.50 -9.10 3.09
N ALA A 20 5.47 -8.18 3.06
CA ALA A 20 5.79 -7.32 4.19
C ALA A 20 4.56 -6.53 4.66
N ILE A 21 3.95 -5.76 3.75
CA ILE A 21 2.75 -4.97 4.06
C ILE A 21 1.57 -5.88 4.43
N GLY A 22 1.44 -7.04 3.78
CA GLY A 22 0.39 -8.01 4.07
C GLY A 22 0.50 -8.61 5.47
N GLN A 23 1.71 -8.85 5.94
CA GLN A 23 1.96 -9.32 7.30
C GLN A 23 1.56 -8.26 8.34
N GLU A 24 1.86 -6.99 8.11
CA GLU A 24 1.45 -5.90 9.01
C GLU A 24 -0.08 -5.80 9.12
N GLY A 25 -0.79 -5.84 7.98
CA GLY A 25 -2.26 -5.87 7.99
C GLY A 25 -2.82 -7.08 8.74
N TYR A 26 -2.21 -8.24 8.56
CA TYR A 26 -2.58 -9.46 9.30
C TYR A 26 -2.36 -9.31 10.81
N TRP A 27 -1.19 -8.80 11.23
CA TRP A 27 -0.89 -8.63 12.64
C TRP A 27 -1.79 -7.59 13.31
N GLY A 28 -2.06 -6.46 12.65
CA GLY A 28 -3.00 -5.45 13.14
C GLY A 28 -4.41 -6.01 13.36
N ALA A 29 -4.94 -6.75 12.38
CA ALA A 29 -6.23 -7.40 12.52
C ALA A 29 -6.26 -8.44 13.67
N ARG A 30 -5.17 -9.20 13.81
CA ARG A 30 -5.03 -10.20 14.87
C ARG A 30 -5.02 -9.55 16.26
N ILE A 31 -4.20 -8.53 16.46
CA ILE A 31 -4.10 -7.80 17.72
C ILE A 31 -5.47 -7.27 18.13
N ALA A 32 -6.17 -6.57 17.21
CA ALA A 32 -7.49 -6.02 17.49
C ALA A 32 -8.51 -7.10 17.87
N ILE A 33 -8.52 -8.25 17.19
CA ILE A 33 -9.40 -9.39 17.51
C ILE A 33 -9.05 -9.96 18.89
N ASP A 34 -7.77 -10.16 19.18
CA ASP A 34 -7.31 -10.73 20.45
C ASP A 34 -7.65 -9.79 21.63
N GLU A 35 -7.48 -8.46 21.47
CA GLU A 35 -7.86 -7.44 22.46
C GLU A 35 -9.37 -7.42 22.72
N ILE A 36 -10.20 -7.41 21.68
CA ILE A 36 -11.66 -7.45 21.81
C ILE A 36 -12.08 -8.71 22.56
N ASN A 37 -11.53 -9.87 22.18
CA ASN A 37 -11.86 -11.14 22.82
C ASN A 37 -11.40 -11.22 24.28
N ALA A 38 -10.33 -10.53 24.65
CA ALA A 38 -9.80 -10.47 26.02
C ALA A 38 -10.49 -9.42 26.89
N SER A 39 -11.13 -8.42 26.31
CA SER A 39 -11.69 -7.26 27.04
C SER A 39 -12.81 -7.61 28.01
N GLY A 40 -13.55 -8.68 27.75
CA GLY A 40 -14.75 -9.06 28.52
C GLY A 40 -15.92 -8.09 28.43
N LEU A 41 -15.86 -7.11 27.52
CA LEU A 41 -16.89 -6.06 27.35
C LEU A 41 -18.09 -6.54 26.53
N PHE A 42 -17.96 -7.64 25.81
CA PHE A 42 -18.97 -8.14 24.88
C PHE A 42 -19.45 -9.54 25.26
N ASP A 43 -20.68 -9.87 24.91
CA ASP A 43 -21.29 -11.21 25.06
C ASP A 43 -21.01 -12.13 23.86
N PHE A 44 -20.08 -11.77 23.02
CA PHE A 44 -19.57 -12.54 21.88
C PHE A 44 -18.05 -12.59 21.87
N ARG A 45 -17.50 -13.47 21.05
CA ARG A 45 -16.08 -13.51 20.69
C ARG A 45 -15.92 -13.71 19.18
N PHE A 46 -14.89 -13.13 18.63
CA PHE A 46 -14.52 -13.37 17.24
C PHE A 46 -13.72 -14.69 17.09
N LEU A 47 -14.13 -15.48 16.09
CA LEU A 47 -13.37 -16.63 15.62
C LEU A 47 -12.63 -16.23 14.36
N ARG A 48 -11.31 -16.10 14.45
CA ARG A 48 -10.48 -15.72 13.31
C ARG A 48 -10.33 -16.88 12.33
N VAL A 49 -10.55 -16.58 11.04
CA VAL A 49 -10.35 -17.47 9.90
C VAL A 49 -9.32 -16.86 8.97
N ASP A 50 -8.14 -17.43 8.92
CA ASP A 50 -7.01 -16.87 8.19
C ASP A 50 -6.96 -17.35 6.73
N GLY A 51 -6.53 -16.46 5.82
CA GLY A 51 -6.18 -16.74 4.42
C GLY A 51 -4.84 -16.14 4.04
N ASP A 52 -4.17 -16.77 3.06
CA ASP A 52 -2.95 -16.27 2.43
C ASP A 52 -3.05 -16.40 0.91
N PRO A 53 -3.48 -15.35 0.20
CA PRO A 53 -3.58 -15.33 -1.26
C PRO A 53 -2.25 -15.33 -2.00
N LYS A 54 -1.13 -15.21 -1.31
CA LYS A 54 0.25 -15.28 -1.85
C LYS A 54 0.52 -14.25 -2.96
N GLY A 55 -0.02 -13.04 -2.82
CA GLY A 55 0.17 -11.97 -3.79
C GLY A 55 -0.65 -12.08 -5.08
N SER A 56 -1.50 -13.10 -5.23
CA SER A 56 -2.37 -13.25 -6.41
C SER A 56 -3.75 -12.65 -6.17
N ALA A 57 -4.17 -11.72 -7.02
CA ALA A 57 -5.50 -11.11 -6.95
C ALA A 57 -6.62 -12.15 -7.04
N GLU A 58 -6.48 -13.14 -7.95
CA GLU A 58 -7.44 -14.23 -8.13
C GLU A 58 -7.59 -15.07 -6.86
N ASN A 59 -6.49 -15.38 -6.19
CA ASN A 59 -6.52 -16.17 -4.97
C ASN A 59 -7.25 -15.46 -3.83
N TYR A 60 -7.30 -14.13 -3.83
CA TYR A 60 -8.12 -13.38 -2.87
C TYR A 60 -9.61 -13.73 -3.01
N ALA A 61 -10.12 -13.83 -4.23
CA ALA A 61 -11.51 -14.23 -4.46
C ALA A 61 -11.76 -15.68 -4.01
N VAL A 62 -10.82 -16.60 -4.31
CA VAL A 62 -10.92 -18.01 -3.90
C VAL A 62 -10.95 -18.15 -2.38
N GLU A 63 -10.03 -17.50 -1.68
CA GLU A 63 -9.96 -17.55 -0.21
C GLU A 63 -11.19 -16.87 0.44
N ALA A 64 -11.66 -15.74 -0.08
CA ALA A 64 -12.86 -15.08 0.40
C ALA A 64 -14.09 -15.99 0.27
N ASP A 65 -14.24 -16.66 -0.87
CA ASP A 65 -15.33 -17.61 -1.12
C ASP A 65 -15.27 -18.82 -0.16
N ARG A 66 -14.08 -19.37 0.07
CA ARG A 66 -13.84 -20.42 1.06
C ARG A 66 -14.26 -19.96 2.47
N MET A 67 -13.78 -18.80 2.92
CA MET A 67 -14.12 -18.25 4.24
C MET A 67 -15.62 -18.08 4.42
N MET A 68 -16.32 -17.61 3.41
CA MET A 68 -17.77 -17.39 3.49
C MET A 68 -18.56 -18.70 3.47
N ARG A 69 -18.18 -19.64 2.60
CA ARG A 69 -18.95 -20.90 2.45
C ARG A 69 -18.64 -21.95 3.48
N GLU A 70 -17.35 -22.13 3.83
CA GLU A 70 -16.95 -23.22 4.71
C GLU A 70 -16.94 -22.79 6.19
N ALA A 71 -16.48 -21.55 6.47
CA ALA A 71 -16.38 -21.06 7.83
C ALA A 71 -17.52 -20.10 8.23
N GLY A 72 -18.42 -19.77 7.33
CA GLY A 72 -19.57 -18.92 7.59
C GLY A 72 -19.23 -17.45 7.85
N CYS A 73 -18.03 -16.97 7.46
CA CYS A 73 -17.66 -15.59 7.65
C CYS A 73 -18.61 -14.65 6.89
N ARG A 74 -19.09 -13.63 7.58
CA ARG A 74 -19.86 -12.51 6.96
C ARG A 74 -19.07 -11.22 6.96
N HIS A 75 -17.99 -11.17 7.70
CA HIS A 75 -17.05 -10.05 7.77
C HIS A 75 -15.67 -10.57 7.37
N ILE A 76 -15.03 -9.89 6.43
CA ILE A 76 -13.65 -10.15 6.01
C ILE A 76 -12.85 -8.85 6.17
N ILE A 77 -11.78 -8.90 6.94
CA ILE A 77 -10.80 -7.82 7.10
C ILE A 77 -9.70 -8.05 6.08
N GLY A 78 -9.43 -7.10 5.26
CA GLY A 78 -8.47 -7.18 4.13
C GLY A 78 -9.04 -6.35 2.97
N THR A 79 -8.60 -6.40 1.83
CA THR A 79 -7.50 -7.10 1.18
C THR A 79 -6.26 -6.19 1.12
N GLN A 80 -5.27 -6.49 0.24
CA GLN A 80 -4.03 -5.71 0.23
C GLN A 80 -3.98 -4.65 -0.88
N THR A 81 -4.46 -4.97 -2.07
CA THR A 81 -4.37 -4.08 -3.23
C THR A 81 -5.76 -3.72 -3.75
N SER A 82 -5.86 -2.62 -4.51
CA SER A 82 -7.12 -2.24 -5.15
C SER A 82 -7.60 -3.28 -6.16
N SER A 83 -6.69 -3.99 -6.83
CA SER A 83 -7.07 -5.11 -7.70
C SER A 83 -7.66 -6.27 -6.89
N SER A 84 -7.03 -6.67 -5.80
CA SER A 84 -7.56 -7.75 -4.94
C SER A 84 -8.91 -7.38 -4.29
N ARG A 85 -9.11 -6.09 -3.92
CA ARG A 85 -10.43 -5.61 -3.49
C ARG A 85 -11.49 -5.85 -4.56
N LYS A 86 -11.21 -5.46 -5.81
CA LYS A 86 -12.14 -5.62 -6.93
C LYS A 86 -12.45 -7.09 -7.23
N GLU A 87 -11.47 -7.98 -7.15
CA GLU A 87 -11.69 -9.42 -7.31
C GLU A 87 -12.59 -10.03 -6.22
N VAL A 88 -12.54 -9.52 -4.99
CA VAL A 88 -13.34 -10.02 -3.88
C VAL A 88 -14.78 -9.51 -3.92
N LEU A 89 -15.06 -8.35 -4.52
CA LEU A 89 -16.40 -7.74 -4.53
C LEU A 89 -17.51 -8.67 -4.99
N PRO A 90 -17.40 -9.41 -6.12
CA PRO A 90 -18.47 -10.33 -6.56
C PRO A 90 -18.73 -11.46 -5.55
N VAL A 91 -17.71 -11.87 -4.79
CA VAL A 91 -17.85 -12.87 -3.73
C VAL A 91 -18.65 -12.29 -2.56
N MET A 92 -18.30 -11.06 -2.12
CA MET A 92 -19.01 -10.37 -1.03
C MET A 92 -20.47 -10.12 -1.37
N GLU A 93 -20.77 -9.77 -2.63
CA GLU A 93 -22.15 -9.58 -3.10
C GLU A 93 -22.95 -10.87 -3.03
N ARG A 94 -22.47 -11.95 -3.66
CA ARG A 94 -23.14 -13.25 -3.68
C ARG A 94 -23.37 -13.80 -2.27
N GLY A 95 -22.35 -13.67 -1.42
CA GLY A 95 -22.39 -14.18 -0.04
C GLY A 95 -23.05 -13.22 0.97
N ARG A 96 -23.47 -12.02 0.56
CA ARG A 96 -24.02 -10.96 1.43
C ARG A 96 -23.09 -10.62 2.61
N GLY A 97 -21.76 -10.63 2.36
CA GLY A 97 -20.75 -10.27 3.34
C GLY A 97 -20.40 -8.80 3.31
N LEU A 98 -19.53 -8.38 4.24
CA LEU A 98 -18.89 -7.06 4.30
C LEU A 98 -17.37 -7.23 4.27
N LEU A 99 -16.72 -6.50 3.37
CA LEU A 99 -15.27 -6.33 3.34
C LEU A 99 -14.89 -5.07 4.13
N TRP A 100 -14.01 -5.21 5.10
CA TRP A 100 -13.39 -4.11 5.84
C TRP A 100 -12.03 -3.84 5.20
N TYR A 101 -12.01 -2.87 4.28
CA TYR A 101 -10.83 -2.53 3.50
C TYR A 101 -10.00 -1.48 4.24
N THR A 102 -8.87 -1.91 4.80
CA THR A 102 -8.03 -1.10 5.70
C THR A 102 -6.83 -0.46 5.00
N THR A 103 -6.59 -0.82 3.75
CA THR A 103 -5.46 -0.32 2.94
C THR A 103 -5.84 0.98 2.24
N PRO A 104 -4.88 1.87 1.93
CA PRO A 104 -5.14 3.06 1.12
C PRO A 104 -5.82 2.73 -0.21
N TYR A 105 -6.69 3.62 -0.67
CA TYR A 105 -7.46 3.44 -1.91
C TYR A 105 -7.61 4.78 -2.67
N GLU A 106 -8.19 4.75 -3.86
CA GLU A 106 -8.23 5.87 -4.79
C GLU A 106 -9.12 7.03 -4.35
N GLY A 107 -10.04 6.82 -3.40
CA GLY A 107 -10.84 7.86 -2.74
C GLY A 107 -12.16 8.23 -3.43
N PHE A 108 -12.42 7.77 -4.66
CA PHE A 108 -13.65 8.06 -5.42
C PHE A 108 -14.46 6.81 -5.77
N GLU A 109 -14.18 5.72 -5.08
CA GLU A 109 -14.92 4.46 -5.19
C GLU A 109 -15.75 4.24 -3.93
N SER A 110 -16.99 3.81 -4.09
CA SER A 110 -17.85 3.35 -3.01
C SER A 110 -18.58 2.08 -3.42
N HIS A 111 -18.86 1.21 -2.45
CA HIS A 111 -19.57 -0.03 -2.69
C HIS A 111 -20.33 -0.46 -1.41
N ASP A 112 -21.58 -0.91 -1.56
CA ASP A 112 -22.45 -1.27 -0.41
C ASP A 112 -21.91 -2.46 0.43
N ARG A 113 -20.95 -3.21 -0.10
CA ARG A 113 -20.31 -4.33 0.57
C ARG A 113 -18.90 -4.04 1.04
N VAL A 114 -18.48 -2.77 1.04
CA VAL A 114 -17.13 -2.40 1.48
C VAL A 114 -17.20 -1.26 2.48
N VAL A 115 -16.54 -1.44 3.61
CA VAL A 115 -16.26 -0.38 4.57
C VAL A 115 -14.82 0.07 4.32
N TYR A 116 -14.65 1.27 3.79
CA TYR A 116 -13.35 1.85 3.50
C TYR A 116 -12.85 2.57 4.76
N THR A 117 -11.81 2.03 5.38
CA THR A 117 -11.17 2.63 6.56
C THR A 117 -9.75 3.11 6.27
N GLY A 118 -9.21 2.76 5.10
CA GLY A 118 -7.91 3.23 4.64
C GLY A 118 -7.92 4.68 4.18
N ALA A 119 -6.74 5.29 4.12
CA ALA A 119 -6.56 6.65 3.65
C ALA A 119 -6.81 6.79 2.15
N CYS A 120 -7.25 7.97 1.73
CA CYS A 120 -7.33 8.34 0.32
C CYS A 120 -6.26 9.40 -0.04
N PRO A 121 -6.07 9.71 -1.34
CA PRO A 121 -5.00 10.58 -1.81
C PRO A 121 -4.94 11.97 -1.17
N ASN A 122 -6.08 12.53 -0.77
CA ASN A 122 -6.11 13.82 -0.06
C ASN A 122 -5.46 13.76 1.34
N GLN A 123 -5.32 12.57 1.91
CA GLN A 123 -4.68 12.32 3.21
C GLN A 123 -3.22 11.87 3.08
N GLY A 124 -2.81 11.35 1.92
CA GLY A 124 -1.45 10.85 1.67
C GLY A 124 -0.73 11.65 0.58
N VAL A 125 -1.18 11.56 -0.66
CA VAL A 125 -0.50 12.14 -1.84
C VAL A 125 -0.47 13.66 -1.80
N VAL A 126 -1.62 14.28 -1.51
CA VAL A 126 -1.72 15.75 -1.50
C VAL A 126 -0.79 16.39 -0.45
N PRO A 127 -0.78 15.97 0.82
CA PRO A 127 0.15 16.53 1.80
C PRO A 127 1.62 16.22 1.47
N LEU A 128 1.93 15.06 0.89
CA LEU A 128 3.27 14.71 0.45
C LEU A 128 3.81 15.68 -0.60
N PHE A 129 3.01 16.00 -1.62
CA PHE A 129 3.39 16.97 -2.66
C PHE A 129 3.45 18.41 -2.13
N ARG A 130 2.56 18.79 -1.22
CA ARG A 130 2.61 20.10 -0.56
C ARG A 130 3.88 20.30 0.27
N HIS A 131 4.41 19.24 0.84
CA HIS A 131 5.67 19.27 1.56
C HIS A 131 6.87 19.34 0.63
N ILE A 132 6.93 18.46 -0.37
CA ILE A 132 8.15 18.28 -1.15
C ILE A 132 8.37 19.33 -2.25
N VAL A 133 7.30 19.79 -2.90
CA VAL A 133 7.43 20.73 -4.04
C VAL A 133 8.12 22.04 -3.65
N PRO A 134 7.82 22.68 -2.50
CA PRO A 134 8.54 23.88 -2.09
C PRO A 134 10.01 23.64 -1.75
N GLU A 135 10.38 22.44 -1.31
CA GLU A 135 11.71 22.12 -0.83
C GLU A 135 12.65 21.59 -1.91
N SER A 136 12.13 20.78 -2.83
CA SER A 136 12.96 20.04 -3.79
C SER A 136 12.82 20.52 -5.23
N GLY A 137 11.72 21.18 -5.59
CA GLY A 137 11.45 21.60 -6.96
C GLY A 137 10.16 21.02 -7.53
N ARG A 138 9.97 21.16 -8.86
CA ARG A 138 8.69 20.89 -9.53
C ARG A 138 8.79 19.91 -10.70
N ARG A 139 9.97 19.36 -10.95
CA ARG A 139 10.22 18.44 -12.06
C ARG A 139 10.28 17.01 -11.55
N ALA A 140 9.22 16.26 -11.78
CA ALA A 140 9.06 14.94 -11.23
C ALA A 140 9.24 13.82 -12.25
N PHE A 141 9.73 12.67 -11.78
CA PHE A 141 9.62 11.39 -12.48
C PHE A 141 8.63 10.50 -11.72
N LEU A 142 7.62 9.98 -12.42
CA LEU A 142 6.54 9.21 -11.80
C LEU A 142 6.71 7.72 -12.12
N LEU A 143 6.67 6.88 -11.11
CA LEU A 143 6.70 5.44 -11.23
C LEU A 143 5.45 4.82 -10.62
N GLY A 144 4.93 3.76 -11.21
CA GLY A 144 3.80 3.03 -10.66
C GLY A 144 3.85 1.54 -11.00
N SER A 145 3.35 0.71 -10.13
CA SER A 145 2.98 -0.65 -10.52
C SER A 145 1.81 -0.61 -11.50
N ASN A 146 1.86 -1.49 -12.50
CA ASN A 146 0.91 -1.48 -13.62
C ASN A 146 -0.47 -2.02 -13.22
N TYR A 147 -1.18 -1.27 -12.39
CA TYR A 147 -2.56 -1.52 -11.97
C TYR A 147 -3.22 -0.22 -11.48
N ILE A 148 -4.51 -0.29 -11.15
CA ILE A 148 -5.35 0.89 -10.90
C ILE A 148 -4.78 1.88 -9.89
N TRP A 149 -4.23 1.44 -8.77
CA TRP A 149 -3.62 2.32 -7.76
C TRP A 149 -2.46 3.14 -8.34
N GLY A 150 -1.53 2.49 -9.06
CA GLY A 150 -0.41 3.17 -9.69
C GLY A 150 -0.86 4.20 -10.71
N TRP A 151 -1.86 3.86 -11.54
CA TRP A 151 -2.39 4.77 -12.57
C TRP A 151 -3.07 5.99 -11.96
N GLU A 152 -3.96 5.78 -10.99
CA GLU A 152 -4.72 6.86 -10.37
C GLU A 152 -3.87 7.75 -9.47
N THR A 153 -2.92 7.18 -8.75
CA THR A 153 -2.01 7.93 -7.91
C THR A 153 -1.09 8.83 -8.74
N ASN A 154 -0.57 8.31 -9.85
CA ASN A 154 0.21 9.11 -10.81
C ASN A 154 -0.66 10.16 -11.53
N ARG A 155 -1.94 9.86 -11.84
CA ARG A 155 -2.87 10.86 -12.39
C ARG A 155 -3.01 12.05 -11.44
N ILE A 156 -3.21 11.78 -10.14
CA ILE A 156 -3.32 12.82 -9.12
C ILE A 156 -2.01 13.61 -9.01
N ALA A 157 -0.86 12.94 -9.06
CA ALA A 157 0.44 13.60 -9.06
C ALA A 157 0.60 14.57 -10.24
N ARG A 158 0.18 14.17 -11.45
CA ARG A 158 0.17 15.06 -12.63
C ARG A 158 -0.71 16.29 -12.41
N GLU A 159 -1.90 16.12 -11.86
CA GLU A 159 -2.80 17.24 -11.57
C GLU A 159 -2.22 18.21 -10.52
N LEU A 160 -1.60 17.67 -9.47
CA LEU A 160 -0.93 18.48 -8.44
C LEU A 160 0.24 19.28 -9.03
N LEU A 161 1.06 18.66 -9.89
CA LEU A 161 2.16 19.33 -10.57
C LEU A 161 1.65 20.41 -11.53
N ALA A 162 0.65 20.09 -12.34
CA ALA A 162 0.04 21.08 -13.26
C ALA A 162 -0.54 22.27 -12.49
N GLY A 163 -1.10 22.06 -11.31
CA GLY A 163 -1.63 23.13 -10.45
C GLY A 163 -0.56 24.06 -9.83
N CYS A 164 0.73 23.72 -9.94
CA CYS A 164 1.84 24.56 -9.46
C CYS A 164 2.90 24.85 -10.53
N ASP A 165 2.55 24.81 -11.81
CA ASP A 165 3.45 24.97 -12.95
C ASP A 165 4.64 23.99 -12.93
N GLY A 166 4.38 22.77 -12.50
CA GLY A 166 5.36 21.68 -12.46
C GLY A 166 5.38 20.88 -13.75
N GLU A 167 6.40 20.04 -13.88
CA GLU A 167 6.65 19.22 -15.08
C GLU A 167 6.80 17.75 -14.72
N VAL A 168 6.15 16.86 -15.47
CA VAL A 168 6.38 15.42 -15.44
C VAL A 168 7.40 15.06 -16.53
N LEU A 169 8.63 14.76 -16.13
CA LEU A 169 9.72 14.43 -17.05
C LEU A 169 9.60 13.02 -17.64
N GLY A 170 8.95 12.13 -16.92
CA GLY A 170 8.67 10.77 -17.35
C GLY A 170 7.65 10.11 -16.44
N GLU A 171 6.90 9.18 -17.01
CA GLU A 171 5.93 8.35 -16.27
C GLU A 171 6.05 6.91 -16.79
N ARG A 172 6.33 5.97 -15.89
CA ARG A 172 6.55 4.57 -16.26
C ARG A 172 5.82 3.62 -15.32
N TYR A 173 5.44 2.51 -15.88
CA TYR A 173 4.73 1.45 -15.17
C TYR A 173 5.45 0.13 -15.29
N VAL A 174 5.52 -0.60 -14.18
CA VAL A 174 6.19 -1.91 -14.07
C VAL A 174 5.19 -2.93 -13.57
N ALA A 175 5.22 -4.14 -14.12
CA ALA A 175 4.40 -5.23 -13.61
C ALA A 175 4.72 -5.50 -12.13
N ILE A 176 3.71 -5.88 -11.35
CA ILE A 176 3.92 -6.21 -9.92
C ILE A 176 4.88 -7.40 -9.82
N GLY A 177 5.96 -7.23 -9.05
CA GLY A 177 6.98 -8.24 -8.84
C GLY A 177 8.06 -8.30 -9.93
N ASP A 178 7.98 -7.48 -10.97
CA ASP A 178 9.05 -7.37 -11.96
C ASP A 178 10.19 -6.50 -11.41
N GLU A 179 11.38 -7.08 -11.35
CA GLU A 179 12.60 -6.44 -10.85
C GLU A 179 13.51 -5.91 -11.97
N ASN A 180 13.10 -6.05 -13.23
CA ASN A 180 13.88 -5.54 -14.38
C ASN A 180 13.66 -4.04 -14.56
N ILE A 181 14.36 -3.24 -13.76
CA ILE A 181 14.17 -1.79 -13.65
C ILE A 181 15.35 -0.96 -14.22
N ASP A 182 16.36 -1.57 -14.77
CA ASP A 182 17.57 -0.86 -15.20
C ASP A 182 17.28 0.20 -16.27
N HIS A 183 16.32 -0.03 -17.14
CA HIS A 183 15.84 0.93 -18.14
C HIS A 183 15.28 2.21 -17.50
N LEU A 184 14.66 2.11 -16.32
CA LEU A 184 14.15 3.26 -15.56
C LEU A 184 15.31 4.10 -15.03
N ILE A 185 16.36 3.46 -14.55
CA ILE A 185 17.55 4.14 -14.01
C ILE A 185 18.27 4.93 -15.09
N VAL A 186 18.36 4.37 -16.30
CA VAL A 186 18.95 5.07 -17.46
C VAL A 186 18.14 6.33 -17.78
N GLU A 187 16.82 6.22 -17.89
CA GLU A 187 15.95 7.35 -18.21
C GLU A 187 15.96 8.42 -17.11
N ILE A 188 15.91 8.03 -15.83
CA ILE A 188 16.00 8.94 -14.70
C ILE A 188 17.34 9.71 -14.72
N ARG A 189 18.45 9.02 -15.00
CA ARG A 189 19.78 9.63 -15.12
C ARG A 189 19.82 10.71 -16.22
N GLU A 190 19.18 10.46 -17.35
CA GLU A 190 19.10 11.41 -18.47
C GLU A 190 18.19 12.59 -18.16
N LYS A 191 17.04 12.34 -17.56
CA LYS A 191 16.00 13.35 -17.31
C LYS A 191 16.30 14.28 -16.14
N ARG A 192 17.06 13.83 -15.15
CA ARG A 192 17.46 14.60 -13.95
C ARG A 192 16.27 15.28 -13.26
N PRO A 193 15.32 14.50 -12.71
CA PRO A 193 14.20 15.05 -11.97
C PRO A 193 14.66 15.71 -10.66
N ASP A 194 13.85 16.64 -10.16
CA ASP A 194 14.03 17.22 -8.83
C ASP A 194 13.66 16.23 -7.73
N PHE A 195 12.68 15.36 -8.00
CA PHE A 195 12.28 14.24 -7.14
C PHE A 195 11.63 13.12 -7.94
N ILE A 196 11.54 11.95 -7.33
CA ILE A 196 10.88 10.77 -7.92
C ILE A 196 9.70 10.37 -7.05
N PHE A 197 8.53 10.18 -7.66
CA PHE A 197 7.36 9.64 -6.97
C PHE A 197 7.23 8.16 -7.29
N ASN A 198 7.51 7.33 -6.29
CA ASN A 198 7.58 5.87 -6.39
C ASN A 198 6.32 5.22 -5.85
N ASN A 199 5.42 4.79 -6.74
CA ASN A 199 4.22 4.01 -6.47
C ASN A 199 4.36 2.54 -6.87
N LEU A 200 5.59 2.06 -7.04
CA LEU A 200 5.85 0.63 -7.14
C LEU A 200 5.56 -0.04 -5.81
N ILE A 201 5.14 -1.29 -5.84
CA ILE A 201 4.89 -2.08 -4.63
C ILE A 201 5.78 -3.33 -4.57
N GLY A 202 6.14 -3.74 -3.36
CA GLY A 202 6.90 -4.95 -3.08
C GLY A 202 8.25 -5.01 -3.79
N GLU A 203 8.63 -6.16 -4.34
CA GLU A 203 9.95 -6.42 -4.90
C GLU A 203 10.37 -5.45 -6.00
N SER A 204 9.44 -5.01 -6.86
CA SER A 204 9.71 -3.99 -7.88
C SER A 204 10.19 -2.67 -7.26
N SER A 205 9.54 -2.25 -6.16
CA SER A 205 9.94 -1.05 -5.41
C SER A 205 11.29 -1.22 -4.74
N TYR A 206 11.53 -2.38 -4.14
CA TYR A 206 12.80 -2.68 -3.46
C TYR A 206 13.99 -2.73 -4.43
N ALA A 207 13.80 -3.34 -5.60
CA ALA A 207 14.80 -3.34 -6.67
C ALA A 207 15.12 -1.92 -7.14
N PHE A 208 14.08 -1.09 -7.33
CA PHE A 208 14.22 0.31 -7.72
C PHE A 208 15.01 1.12 -6.68
N LEU A 209 14.66 1.04 -5.40
CA LEU A 209 15.34 1.78 -4.34
C LEU A 209 16.82 1.37 -4.20
N ARG A 210 17.12 0.07 -4.31
CA ARG A 210 18.49 -0.43 -4.32
C ARG A 210 19.29 0.10 -5.52
N ALA A 211 18.65 0.19 -6.69
CA ALA A 211 19.29 0.73 -7.89
C ALA A 211 19.52 2.25 -7.78
N MET A 212 18.57 3.01 -7.25
CA MET A 212 18.74 4.44 -6.97
C MET A 212 19.85 4.70 -5.95
N LYS A 213 19.99 3.84 -4.93
CA LYS A 213 21.11 3.93 -3.98
C LYS A 213 22.47 3.70 -4.65
N ARG A 214 22.54 2.82 -5.65
CA ARG A 214 23.77 2.66 -6.48
C ARG A 214 24.02 3.90 -7.32
N LEU A 215 22.98 4.41 -8.01
CA LEU A 215 23.07 5.61 -8.82
C LEU A 215 23.55 6.82 -8.01
N ALA A 216 23.04 7.02 -6.79
CA ALA A 216 23.46 8.11 -5.91
C ALA A 216 24.94 8.07 -5.51
N LYS A 217 25.55 6.88 -5.47
CA LYS A 217 27.00 6.73 -5.24
C LYS A 217 27.84 7.11 -6.47
N GLU A 218 27.29 6.90 -7.66
CA GLU A 218 27.95 7.21 -8.93
C GLU A 218 27.78 8.71 -9.33
N ASP A 219 26.60 9.27 -9.08
CA ASP A 219 26.24 10.64 -9.42
C ASP A 219 25.59 11.36 -8.22
N PRO A 220 26.30 12.31 -7.58
CA PRO A 220 25.80 13.06 -6.43
C PRO A 220 24.53 13.88 -6.68
N ALA A 221 24.14 14.09 -7.95
CA ALA A 221 22.87 14.75 -8.28
C ALA A 221 21.66 13.94 -7.83
N PHE A 222 21.83 12.61 -7.63
CA PHE A 222 20.80 11.70 -7.14
C PHE A 222 20.96 11.36 -5.66
N ALA A 223 21.79 12.12 -4.93
CA ALA A 223 21.87 11.96 -3.47
C ALA A 223 20.51 12.25 -2.81
N PRO A 224 20.17 11.61 -1.69
CA PRO A 224 18.88 11.73 -1.02
C PRO A 224 18.40 13.17 -0.77
N ASN A 225 19.33 14.07 -0.48
CA ASN A 225 19.05 15.48 -0.25
C ASN A 225 18.98 16.33 -1.54
N ARG A 226 19.15 15.72 -2.72
CA ARG A 226 19.13 16.39 -4.03
C ARG A 226 17.99 15.92 -4.91
N CYS A 227 17.69 14.62 -4.84
CA CYS A 227 16.62 14.00 -5.60
C CYS A 227 15.93 12.98 -4.68
N PRO A 228 15.08 13.46 -3.75
CA PRO A 228 14.38 12.57 -2.82
C PRO A 228 13.42 11.64 -3.55
N ILE A 229 13.22 10.47 -2.97
CA ILE A 229 12.24 9.50 -3.45
C ILE A 229 11.04 9.56 -2.54
N LEU A 230 9.87 9.79 -3.12
CA LEU A 230 8.60 9.89 -2.40
C LEU A 230 7.81 8.59 -2.53
N SER A 231 7.10 8.22 -1.49
CA SER A 231 6.15 7.09 -1.54
C SER A 231 4.91 7.35 -0.68
N CYS A 232 3.78 6.80 -1.11
CA CYS A 232 2.59 6.64 -0.27
C CYS A 232 2.24 5.15 -0.07
N ASN A 233 3.18 4.25 -0.37
CA ASN A 233 3.02 2.80 -0.25
C ASN A 233 4.02 2.17 0.72
N LEU A 234 5.22 2.76 0.85
CA LEU A 234 6.28 2.24 1.71
C LEU A 234 6.09 2.72 3.14
N THR A 235 6.26 1.82 4.07
CA THR A 235 6.10 2.05 5.52
C THR A 235 7.34 1.58 6.28
N GLU A 236 7.29 1.60 7.60
CA GLU A 236 8.36 1.07 8.45
C GLU A 236 8.53 -0.45 8.31
N ALA A 237 7.49 -1.17 7.88
CA ALA A 237 7.52 -2.61 7.66
C ALA A 237 8.59 -3.05 6.64
N GLU A 238 8.93 -2.19 5.69
CA GLU A 238 9.93 -2.47 4.67
C GLU A 238 11.35 -2.10 5.07
N LEU A 239 11.56 -1.36 6.15
CA LEU A 239 12.88 -0.92 6.57
C LEU A 239 13.88 -2.09 6.79
N PRO A 240 13.50 -3.22 7.39
CA PRO A 240 14.39 -4.38 7.51
C PRO A 240 14.82 -4.96 6.17
N ILE A 241 13.97 -4.86 5.14
CA ILE A 241 14.23 -5.36 3.78
C ILE A 241 15.13 -4.40 3.00
N LEU A 242 14.90 -3.11 3.17
CA LEU A 242 15.57 -2.04 2.43
C LEU A 242 16.92 -1.66 3.03
N GLY A 243 17.05 -1.69 4.35
CA GLY A 243 18.24 -1.24 5.04
C GLY A 243 18.69 0.15 4.56
N ALA A 244 19.94 0.29 4.15
CA ALA A 244 20.48 1.55 3.65
C ALA A 244 19.83 2.08 2.36
N ALA A 245 19.03 1.28 1.65
CA ALA A 245 18.31 1.75 0.47
C ALA A 245 17.08 2.61 0.81
N ALA A 246 16.65 2.60 2.07
CA ALA A 246 15.58 3.48 2.55
C ALA A 246 16.07 4.91 2.90
N GLU A 247 17.37 5.17 2.89
CA GLU A 247 17.91 6.48 3.23
C GLU A 247 17.42 7.56 2.25
N GLY A 248 16.80 8.62 2.80
CA GLY A 248 16.22 9.72 2.03
C GLY A 248 14.87 9.43 1.39
N LEU A 249 14.25 8.31 1.72
CA LEU A 249 12.86 8.05 1.38
C LEU A 249 11.96 8.98 2.22
N VAL A 250 11.05 9.67 1.54
CA VAL A 250 9.99 10.48 2.18
C VAL A 250 8.66 9.78 1.96
N SER A 251 8.02 9.37 3.03
CA SER A 251 6.80 8.57 2.95
C SER A 251 5.65 9.17 3.74
N THR A 252 4.43 8.90 3.27
CA THR A 252 3.20 9.13 4.02
C THR A 252 2.49 7.81 4.26
N SER A 253 1.98 7.62 5.47
CA SER A 253 1.17 6.46 5.85
C SER A 253 0.11 6.87 6.85
N THR A 254 -0.82 5.97 7.13
CA THR A 254 -1.84 6.14 8.18
C THR A 254 -1.29 5.88 9.58
N TYR A 255 -0.16 5.19 9.69
CA TYR A 255 0.48 4.84 10.94
C TYR A 255 2.00 4.72 10.77
N PHE A 256 2.73 5.20 11.76
CA PHE A 256 4.16 5.00 11.95
C PHE A 256 4.42 4.67 13.41
N GLU A 257 5.00 3.51 13.68
CA GLU A 257 5.32 3.02 15.02
C GLU A 257 6.30 3.93 15.78
N THR A 258 7.19 4.59 15.05
CA THR A 258 8.24 5.44 15.63
C THR A 258 7.79 6.85 15.98
N LEU A 259 6.54 7.22 15.69
CA LEU A 259 6.02 8.52 16.11
C LEU A 259 5.77 8.54 17.62
N ASP A 260 6.34 9.53 18.30
CA ASP A 260 6.13 9.76 19.75
C ASP A 260 4.76 10.41 19.99
N THR A 261 3.72 9.58 19.97
CA THR A 261 2.33 9.96 20.25
C THR A 261 1.78 9.09 21.39
N PRO A 262 0.75 9.58 22.14
CA PRO A 262 0.13 8.80 23.22
C PRO A 262 -0.51 7.47 22.76
N GLU A 263 -0.80 7.35 21.48
CA GLU A 263 -1.45 6.19 20.89
C GLU A 263 -0.48 5.09 20.47
N ASN A 264 0.84 5.37 20.41
CA ASN A 264 1.90 4.45 20.00
C ASN A 264 2.52 3.69 21.16
#